data_09cb88f8a9533a3fb8c18391ffe6dc40
#
_entry.id   09cb88f8a9533a3fb8c18391ffe6dc40
#
_cell.length_a   1.000
_cell.length_b   1.000
_cell.length_c   1.000
_cell.angle_alpha   90.00
_cell.angle_beta   90.00
_cell.angle_gamma   90.00
#
_symmetry.space_group_name_H-M   'P 1'
#
loop_
_entity.id
_entity.type
_entity.pdbx_description
1 polymer ?
#
loop_
_entity_poly.entity_id
_entity_poly.type
_entity_poly.pdbx_seq_one_letter_code
_entity_poly.pdbx_strand_id
1 'polypeptide(L)'
;MGSSSQAGIVEHDSGFSSQPLVCHALWVPRPAAPYLKKDYLTFVVEHQIAAPRAQAWQTMLDLMVAGTGGYTQKGHPAPHGLGATFDFSLGGLDLHEEVISFEPPWRRVYQLTGAPVALYEGTTVFTDHGEGCLFAWSLLIDPLPGEASEQFVATAQKFIAKFSDHIKTSTETRS
;
A
#
# COMPACT_ATOMS: atom_id res chain seq x y z
N MET A 1 9.71 17.29 -89.58
CA MET A 1 10.43 18.53 -89.21
C MET A 1 10.26 18.72 -87.73
N GLY A 2 11.09 18.43 -86.93
CA GLY A 2 12.49 18.66 -86.73
C GLY A 2 12.66 19.17 -85.37
N SER A 3 13.53 18.75 -84.73
CA SER A 3 14.51 19.30 -83.83
C SER A 3 14.47 18.79 -82.37
N SER A 4 15.43 17.94 -82.09
CA SER A 4 15.95 17.56 -80.79
C SER A 4 16.55 18.74 -80.06
N SER A 5 16.35 18.83 -78.76
CA SER A 5 17.27 19.58 -77.93
C SER A 5 17.54 18.72 -76.69
N GLN A 6 18.76 18.24 -76.60
CA GLN A 6 19.32 17.59 -75.42
C GLN A 6 19.67 18.68 -74.37
N ALA A 7 19.20 18.52 -73.14
CA ALA A 7 19.70 19.27 -72.02
C ALA A 7 20.40 18.29 -71.06
N GLY A 8 21.69 18.55 -70.82
CA GLY A 8 22.58 17.73 -70.05
C GLY A 8 22.22 17.78 -68.56
N ILE A 9 22.30 16.61 -67.94
CA ILE A 9 22.17 16.42 -66.51
C ILE A 9 23.56 16.66 -65.87
N VAL A 10 23.65 17.66 -65.03
CA VAL A 10 24.81 17.87 -64.17
C VAL A 10 24.54 17.11 -62.83
N GLU A 11 25.24 16.04 -62.66
CA GLU A 11 25.27 15.33 -61.37
C GLU A 11 26.06 16.18 -60.36
N HIS A 12 25.37 16.70 -59.36
CA HIS A 12 25.99 17.21 -58.15
C HIS A 12 26.09 16.08 -57.13
N ASP A 13 27.29 15.52 -57.04
CA ASP A 13 27.70 14.58 -55.98
C ASP A 13 27.91 15.41 -54.69
N SER A 14 26.88 15.47 -53.83
CA SER A 14 26.98 15.97 -52.51
C SER A 14 27.13 14.81 -51.54
N GLY A 15 28.38 14.36 -51.36
CA GLY A 15 28.75 13.38 -50.36
C GLY A 15 28.43 13.90 -48.93
N PHE A 16 27.24 13.57 -48.45
CA PHE A 16 26.90 13.74 -47.00
C PHE A 16 27.41 12.52 -46.27
N SER A 17 28.64 12.62 -45.74
CA SER A 17 29.16 11.66 -44.76
C SER A 17 28.39 11.81 -43.46
N SER A 18 27.37 11.02 -43.26
CA SER A 18 26.68 10.88 -41.98
C SER A 18 27.51 10.03 -41.02
N GLN A 19 28.38 10.68 -40.28
CA GLN A 19 29.00 10.04 -39.10
C GLN A 19 27.93 9.88 -38.02
N PRO A 20 27.76 8.70 -37.42
CA PRO A 20 26.87 8.53 -36.30
C PRO A 20 27.45 9.29 -35.11
N LEU A 21 26.68 10.26 -34.59
CA LEU A 21 26.94 10.90 -33.29
C LEU A 21 26.83 9.85 -32.19
N VAL A 22 27.95 9.22 -31.85
CA VAL A 22 28.05 8.36 -30.68
C VAL A 22 28.03 9.26 -29.46
N CYS A 23 26.84 9.49 -28.90
CA CYS A 23 26.69 10.09 -27.59
C CYS A 23 27.30 9.11 -26.56
N HIS A 24 28.57 9.29 -26.23
CA HIS A 24 29.16 8.72 -25.03
C HIS A 24 28.52 9.43 -23.82
N ALA A 25 27.38 8.91 -23.36
CA ALA A 25 26.87 9.26 -22.06
C ALA A 25 27.92 8.81 -21.05
N LEU A 26 28.70 9.77 -20.56
CA LEU A 26 29.58 9.55 -19.42
C LEU A 26 28.70 9.12 -18.25
N TRP A 27 28.60 7.83 -17.99
CA TRP A 27 27.98 7.32 -16.79
C TRP A 27 28.88 7.75 -15.61
N VAL A 28 28.50 8.84 -14.96
CA VAL A 28 29.11 9.26 -13.69
C VAL A 28 28.43 8.44 -12.61
N PRO A 29 29.16 7.54 -11.91
CA PRO A 29 28.58 6.83 -10.79
C PRO A 29 28.07 7.86 -9.77
N ARG A 30 26.75 7.89 -9.58
CA ARG A 30 26.18 8.68 -8.50
C ARG A 30 26.74 8.10 -7.19
N PRO A 31 27.42 8.89 -6.32
CA PRO A 31 27.85 8.37 -5.04
C PRO A 31 26.63 7.75 -4.35
N ALA A 32 26.76 6.50 -3.93
CA ALA A 32 25.71 5.86 -3.17
C ALA A 32 25.38 6.74 -1.97
N ALA A 33 24.15 7.22 -1.86
CA ALA A 33 23.73 7.90 -0.66
C ALA A 33 24.01 6.97 0.53
N PRO A 34 24.54 7.47 1.65
CA PRO A 34 24.81 6.63 2.80
C PRO A 34 23.51 5.90 3.14
N TYR A 35 23.57 4.57 3.20
CA TYR A 35 22.44 3.74 3.58
C TYR A 35 22.10 4.05 5.03
N LEU A 36 21.06 4.85 5.23
CA LEU A 36 20.54 5.13 6.55
C LEU A 36 19.68 3.91 6.95
N LYS A 37 20.24 3.07 7.82
CA LYS A 37 19.48 2.00 8.46
C LYS A 37 18.34 2.64 9.23
N LYS A 38 17.09 2.28 8.90
CA LYS A 38 15.90 2.66 9.66
C LYS A 38 15.53 1.51 10.58
N ASP A 39 15.26 1.82 11.82
CA ASP A 39 14.78 0.86 12.81
C ASP A 39 13.25 0.98 12.90
N TYR A 40 12.54 0.15 12.11
CA TYR A 40 11.09 0.06 12.19
C TYR A 40 10.65 -0.71 13.42
N LEU A 41 9.54 -0.26 14.01
CA LEU A 41 8.80 -1.05 14.99
C LEU A 41 7.82 -1.97 14.27
N THR A 42 7.77 -3.23 14.70
CA THR A 42 6.79 -4.20 14.24
C THR A 42 5.99 -4.72 15.41
N PHE A 43 4.70 -4.93 15.19
CA PHE A 43 3.80 -5.53 16.16
C PHE A 43 2.85 -6.48 15.44
N VAL A 44 2.61 -7.68 15.99
CA VAL A 44 1.74 -8.69 15.38
C VAL A 44 0.79 -9.24 16.43
N VAL A 45 -0.48 -9.37 16.05
CA VAL A 45 -1.51 -10.10 16.81
C VAL A 45 -2.03 -11.22 15.94
N GLU A 46 -2.18 -12.41 16.53
CA GLU A 46 -2.67 -13.60 15.83
C GLU A 46 -3.81 -14.25 16.60
N HIS A 47 -4.84 -14.71 15.89
CA HIS A 47 -5.97 -15.46 16.45
C HIS A 47 -6.34 -16.62 15.56
N GLN A 48 -6.50 -17.79 16.15
CA GLN A 48 -7.26 -18.88 15.53
C GLN A 48 -8.75 -18.56 15.68
N ILE A 49 -9.50 -18.62 14.59
CA ILE A 49 -10.94 -18.35 14.53
C ILE A 49 -11.63 -19.63 14.08
N ALA A 50 -12.58 -20.12 14.89
CA ALA A 50 -13.36 -21.32 14.59
C ALA A 50 -14.50 -21.02 13.59
N ALA A 51 -14.15 -20.46 12.44
CA ALA A 51 -15.05 -20.14 11.34
C ALA A 51 -14.27 -20.04 10.02
N PRO A 52 -14.95 -20.25 8.86
CA PRO A 52 -14.34 -20.11 7.55
C PRO A 52 -13.74 -18.72 7.35
N ARG A 53 -12.57 -18.67 6.69
CA ARG A 53 -11.86 -17.42 6.37
C ARG A 53 -12.76 -16.33 5.76
N ALA A 54 -13.61 -16.69 4.80
CA ALA A 54 -14.48 -15.72 4.14
C ALA A 54 -15.45 -15.05 5.11
N GLN A 55 -15.93 -15.79 6.13
CA GLN A 55 -16.80 -15.24 7.17
C GLN A 55 -16.02 -14.29 8.10
N ALA A 56 -14.83 -14.68 8.54
CA ALA A 56 -13.99 -13.85 9.39
C ALA A 56 -13.56 -12.56 8.66
N TRP A 57 -13.21 -12.66 7.39
CA TRP A 57 -12.92 -11.53 6.52
C TRP A 57 -14.10 -10.54 6.44
N GLN A 58 -15.30 -11.04 6.16
CA GLN A 58 -16.49 -10.19 6.07
C GLN A 58 -16.81 -9.53 7.41
N THR A 59 -16.69 -10.30 8.51
CA THR A 59 -16.90 -9.74 9.87
C THR A 59 -15.91 -8.60 10.17
N MET A 60 -14.64 -8.76 9.81
CA MET A 60 -13.65 -7.68 9.95
C MET A 60 -14.07 -6.42 9.19
N LEU A 61 -14.45 -6.55 7.91
CA LEU A 61 -14.88 -5.42 7.10
C LEU A 61 -16.12 -4.72 7.67
N ASP A 62 -17.12 -5.48 8.09
CA ASP A 62 -18.35 -4.95 8.71
C ASP A 62 -18.04 -4.14 9.98
N LEU A 63 -17.16 -4.69 10.86
CA LEU A 63 -16.77 -4.04 12.10
C LEU A 63 -15.95 -2.76 11.86
N MET A 64 -15.08 -2.77 10.84
CA MET A 64 -14.31 -1.57 10.46
C MET A 64 -15.25 -0.46 9.98
N VAL A 65 -16.18 -0.77 9.09
CA VAL A 65 -17.17 0.21 8.59
C VAL A 65 -18.04 0.74 9.74
N ALA A 66 -18.49 -0.13 10.64
CA ALA A 66 -19.28 0.29 11.78
C ALA A 66 -18.48 1.17 12.75
N GLY A 67 -17.20 0.85 12.98
CA GLY A 67 -16.32 1.59 13.91
C GLY A 67 -15.85 2.95 13.39
N THR A 68 -15.73 3.11 12.06
CA THR A 68 -15.29 4.37 11.43
C THR A 68 -16.45 5.27 10.99
N GLY A 69 -17.69 4.77 11.06
CA GLY A 69 -18.86 5.51 10.55
C GLY A 69 -19.03 5.45 9.03
N GLY A 70 -18.25 4.64 8.34
CA GLY A 70 -18.32 4.41 6.90
C GLY A 70 -17.10 4.89 6.13
N TYR A 71 -17.19 4.79 4.80
CA TYR A 71 -16.12 5.23 3.90
C TYR A 71 -16.19 6.72 3.63
N THR A 72 -15.07 7.41 3.68
CA THR A 72 -14.91 8.74 3.10
C THR A 72 -14.87 8.63 1.57
N GLN A 73 -14.17 7.59 1.05
CA GLN A 73 -14.15 7.23 -0.35
C GLN A 73 -14.25 5.71 -0.51
N LYS A 74 -15.05 5.26 -1.48
CA LYS A 74 -15.13 3.83 -1.83
C LYS A 74 -13.98 3.45 -2.75
N GLY A 75 -13.40 2.27 -2.51
CA GLY A 75 -12.32 1.72 -3.31
C GLY A 75 -12.79 0.88 -4.50
N HIS A 76 -11.84 0.22 -5.16
CA HIS A 76 -12.11 -0.71 -6.25
C HIS A 76 -11.47 -2.09 -5.97
N PRO A 77 -12.23 -3.21 -5.99
CA PRO A 77 -13.70 -3.28 -6.11
C PRO A 77 -14.42 -2.62 -4.94
N ALA A 78 -15.55 -1.98 -5.25
CA ALA A 78 -16.33 -1.26 -4.25
C ALA A 78 -17.01 -2.22 -3.26
N PRO A 79 -17.17 -1.79 -1.99
CA PRO A 79 -16.72 -0.52 -1.43
C PRO A 79 -15.32 -0.59 -0.81
N HIS A 80 -14.79 -1.78 -0.52
CA HIS A 80 -13.68 -2.04 0.39
C HIS A 80 -12.28 -2.03 -0.28
N GLY A 81 -12.23 -2.01 -1.62
CA GLY A 81 -11.03 -2.30 -2.40
C GLY A 81 -9.95 -1.24 -2.33
N LEU A 82 -9.00 -1.36 -3.25
CA LEU A 82 -7.88 -0.42 -3.41
C LEU A 82 -8.37 1.02 -3.50
N GLY A 83 -7.76 1.94 -2.74
CA GLY A 83 -8.14 3.34 -2.67
C GLY A 83 -9.39 3.63 -1.80
N ALA A 84 -9.94 2.63 -1.08
CA ALA A 84 -10.95 2.91 -0.06
C ALA A 84 -10.34 3.71 1.08
N THR A 85 -11.04 4.77 1.53
CA THR A 85 -10.55 5.61 2.62
C THR A 85 -11.56 5.72 3.76
N PHE A 86 -11.02 5.93 4.97
CA PHE A 86 -11.78 6.15 6.20
C PHE A 86 -11.17 7.31 6.96
N ASP A 87 -12.02 8.15 7.56
CA ASP A 87 -11.61 9.14 8.55
C ASP A 87 -12.17 8.75 9.92
N PHE A 88 -11.33 8.73 10.94
CA PHE A 88 -11.73 8.38 12.29
C PHE A 88 -10.79 8.99 13.33
N SER A 89 -11.21 9.00 14.59
CA SER A 89 -10.38 9.51 15.69
C SER A 89 -9.91 8.38 16.59
N LEU A 90 -8.63 8.38 16.93
CA LEU A 90 -8.02 7.45 17.87
C LEU A 90 -7.08 8.19 18.84
N GLY A 91 -7.31 8.06 20.13
CA GLY A 91 -6.47 8.71 21.15
C GLY A 91 -6.47 10.25 21.05
N GLY A 92 -7.53 10.85 20.51
CA GLY A 92 -7.65 12.29 20.30
C GLY A 92 -6.98 12.83 19.05
N LEU A 93 -6.48 11.95 18.17
CA LEU A 93 -5.91 12.28 16.87
C LEU A 93 -6.92 11.97 15.77
N ASP A 94 -7.05 12.88 14.80
CA ASP A 94 -7.82 12.64 13.59
C ASP A 94 -6.94 11.93 12.57
N LEU A 95 -7.34 10.74 12.18
CA LEU A 95 -6.59 9.82 11.36
C LEU A 95 -7.30 9.58 10.05
N HIS A 96 -6.52 9.44 8.98
CA HIS A 96 -6.97 9.06 7.66
C HIS A 96 -6.32 7.76 7.25
N GLU A 97 -7.13 6.75 6.94
CA GLU A 97 -6.70 5.43 6.48
C GLU A 97 -6.99 5.27 4.99
N GLU A 98 -6.03 4.75 4.23
CA GLU A 98 -6.16 4.39 2.81
C GLU A 98 -5.77 2.93 2.57
N VAL A 99 -6.61 2.20 1.86
CA VAL A 99 -6.33 0.81 1.42
C VAL A 99 -5.40 0.83 0.22
N ILE A 100 -4.18 0.32 0.39
CA ILE A 100 -3.13 0.29 -0.65
C ILE A 100 -2.93 -1.09 -1.30
N SER A 101 -3.53 -2.16 -0.73
CA SER A 101 -3.62 -3.48 -1.34
C SER A 101 -4.86 -4.20 -0.83
N PHE A 102 -5.56 -4.92 -1.72
CA PHE A 102 -6.81 -5.60 -1.38
C PHE A 102 -6.96 -6.91 -2.16
N GLU A 103 -6.81 -8.01 -1.47
CA GLU A 103 -6.86 -9.38 -2.01
C GLU A 103 -7.87 -10.22 -1.21
N PRO A 104 -9.18 -10.04 -1.45
CA PRO A 104 -10.20 -10.74 -0.69
C PRO A 104 -10.23 -12.25 -1.01
N PRO A 105 -10.46 -13.11 -0.04
CA PRO A 105 -10.60 -12.87 1.39
C PRO A 105 -9.28 -13.18 2.15
N TRP A 106 -8.13 -12.80 1.57
CA TRP A 106 -6.82 -13.20 2.05
C TRP A 106 -6.06 -12.10 2.77
N ARG A 107 -5.93 -10.92 2.14
CA ARG A 107 -5.03 -9.88 2.59
C ARG A 107 -5.57 -8.48 2.29
N ARG A 108 -5.38 -7.60 3.25
CA ARG A 108 -5.60 -6.16 3.10
C ARG A 108 -4.40 -5.43 3.69
N VAL A 109 -3.86 -4.48 2.95
CA VAL A 109 -2.82 -3.57 3.41
C VAL A 109 -3.35 -2.15 3.35
N TYR A 110 -3.05 -1.36 4.37
CA TYR A 110 -3.48 0.03 4.46
C TYR A 110 -2.38 0.90 5.05
N GLN A 111 -2.40 2.17 4.71
CA GLN A 111 -1.58 3.19 5.34
C GLN A 111 -2.45 4.12 6.16
N LEU A 112 -1.84 4.70 7.20
CA LEU A 112 -2.48 5.64 8.08
C LEU A 112 -1.68 6.94 8.11
N THR A 113 -2.38 8.08 7.97
CA THR A 113 -1.82 9.43 8.11
C THR A 113 -2.53 10.20 9.22
N GLY A 114 -1.97 11.35 9.64
CA GLY A 114 -2.48 12.13 10.77
C GLY A 114 -1.86 11.74 12.12
N ALA A 115 -1.11 10.64 12.18
CA ALA A 115 -0.41 10.20 13.38
C ALA A 115 1.00 10.82 13.48
N PRO A 116 1.57 10.95 14.70
CA PRO A 116 2.92 11.48 14.91
C PRO A 116 4.01 10.44 14.63
N VAL A 117 3.97 9.82 13.44
CA VAL A 117 4.92 8.82 12.95
C VAL A 117 5.28 9.13 11.50
N ALA A 118 6.47 8.72 11.04
CA ALA A 118 6.88 8.92 9.66
C ALA A 118 6.25 7.91 8.68
N LEU A 119 5.91 6.72 9.19
CA LEU A 119 5.19 5.67 8.46
C LEU A 119 4.30 4.90 9.44
N TYR A 120 3.10 4.59 8.99
CA TYR A 120 2.25 3.57 9.59
C TYR A 120 1.63 2.74 8.49
N GLU A 121 1.94 1.46 8.46
CA GLU A 121 1.34 0.49 7.57
C GLU A 121 0.77 -0.67 8.38
N GLY A 122 -0.48 -1.00 8.11
CA GLY A 122 -1.15 -2.13 8.70
C GLY A 122 -1.43 -3.20 7.66
N THR A 123 -1.23 -4.46 8.02
CA THR A 123 -1.56 -5.61 7.18
C THR A 123 -2.44 -6.59 7.94
N THR A 124 -3.60 -6.93 7.39
CA THR A 124 -4.46 -8.01 7.88
C THR A 124 -4.41 -9.18 6.91
N VAL A 125 -4.22 -10.38 7.45
CA VAL A 125 -4.12 -11.63 6.69
C VAL A 125 -5.04 -12.68 7.31
N PHE A 126 -5.72 -13.44 6.44
CA PHE A 126 -6.51 -14.60 6.83
C PHE A 126 -6.06 -15.80 6.00
N THR A 127 -5.70 -16.90 6.66
CA THR A 127 -5.30 -18.16 6.01
C THR A 127 -6.15 -19.31 6.54
N ASP A 128 -6.44 -20.31 5.70
CA ASP A 128 -7.17 -21.49 6.15
C ASP A 128 -6.32 -22.25 7.16
N HIS A 129 -6.94 -22.67 8.27
CA HIS A 129 -6.28 -23.41 9.33
C HIS A 129 -7.25 -24.44 9.95
N GLY A 130 -7.04 -25.72 9.66
CA GLY A 130 -7.97 -26.77 10.07
C GLY A 130 -9.38 -26.53 9.51
N GLU A 131 -10.39 -26.59 10.37
CA GLU A 131 -11.79 -26.31 10.02
C GLU A 131 -12.14 -24.81 10.10
N GLY A 132 -11.18 -23.97 10.48
CA GLY A 132 -11.35 -22.52 10.62
C GLY A 132 -10.30 -21.74 9.85
N CYS A 133 -9.88 -20.61 10.41
CA CYS A 133 -8.81 -19.79 9.86
C CYS A 133 -7.88 -19.23 10.93
N LEU A 134 -6.67 -18.87 10.50
CA LEU A 134 -5.74 -18.04 11.25
C LEU A 134 -5.86 -16.61 10.74
N PHE A 135 -6.15 -15.69 11.63
CA PHE A 135 -6.13 -14.27 11.42
C PHE A 135 -4.85 -13.68 12.01
N ALA A 136 -4.12 -12.90 11.24
CA ALA A 136 -2.97 -12.12 11.69
C ALA A 136 -3.13 -10.65 11.32
N TRP A 137 -2.85 -9.76 12.27
CA TRP A 137 -2.80 -8.32 12.05
C TRP A 137 -1.43 -7.80 12.45
N SER A 138 -0.67 -7.27 11.49
CA SER A 138 0.65 -6.70 11.71
C SER A 138 0.67 -5.20 11.47
N LEU A 139 1.50 -4.50 12.26
CA LEU A 139 1.86 -3.09 12.06
C LEU A 139 3.33 -2.98 11.74
N LEU A 140 3.65 -2.10 10.79
CA LEU A 140 4.98 -1.59 10.50
C LEU A 140 4.96 -0.08 10.74
N ILE A 141 5.77 0.40 11.67
CA ILE A 141 5.78 1.81 12.10
C ILE A 141 7.20 2.36 12.03
N ASP A 142 7.38 3.53 11.42
CA ASP A 142 8.60 4.36 11.51
C ASP A 142 8.32 5.49 12.53
N PRO A 143 8.69 5.32 13.81
CA PRO A 143 8.34 6.28 14.83
C PRO A 143 9.13 7.57 14.68
N LEU A 144 8.49 8.71 14.92
CA LEU A 144 9.18 9.97 15.12
C LEU A 144 9.72 10.06 16.54
N PRO A 145 10.81 10.78 16.78
CA PRO A 145 11.29 11.02 18.14
C PRO A 145 10.27 11.78 18.98
N GLY A 146 10.10 11.36 20.24
CA GLY A 146 9.32 12.08 21.24
C GLY A 146 8.09 11.37 21.76
N GLU A 147 7.60 11.87 22.87
CA GLU A 147 6.54 11.26 23.69
C GLU A 147 5.22 11.05 22.91
N ALA A 148 4.85 11.98 22.03
CA ALA A 148 3.63 11.87 21.25
C ALA A 148 3.62 10.63 20.35
N SER A 149 4.77 10.31 19.71
CA SER A 149 4.92 9.09 18.92
C SER A 149 4.85 7.83 19.76
N GLU A 150 5.52 7.82 20.91
CA GLU A 150 5.52 6.69 21.85
C GLU A 150 4.10 6.41 22.39
N GLN A 151 3.37 7.43 22.77
CA GLN A 151 1.98 7.32 23.23
C GLN A 151 1.06 6.82 22.12
N PHE A 152 1.23 7.33 20.89
CA PHE A 152 0.47 6.86 19.75
C PHE A 152 0.73 5.38 19.47
N VAL A 153 2.00 4.96 19.40
CA VAL A 153 2.38 3.55 19.16
C VAL A 153 1.74 2.64 20.21
N ALA A 154 1.84 3.00 21.51
CA ALA A 154 1.23 2.22 22.59
C ALA A 154 -0.31 2.15 22.46
N THR A 155 -0.95 3.24 22.00
CA THR A 155 -2.40 3.28 21.78
C THR A 155 -2.80 2.41 20.61
N ALA A 156 -2.06 2.49 19.48
CA ALA A 156 -2.31 1.68 18.30
C ALA A 156 -2.17 0.17 18.59
N GLN A 157 -1.13 -0.23 19.31
CA GLN A 157 -0.93 -1.63 19.73
C GLN A 157 -2.10 -2.16 20.56
N LYS A 158 -2.55 -1.40 21.56
CA LYS A 158 -3.70 -1.76 22.40
C LYS A 158 -4.99 -1.83 21.58
N PHE A 159 -5.16 -0.90 20.64
CA PHE A 159 -6.32 -0.87 19.75
C PHE A 159 -6.41 -2.13 18.90
N ILE A 160 -5.34 -2.47 18.14
CA ILE A 160 -5.39 -3.63 17.26
C ILE A 160 -5.52 -4.94 18.04
N ALA A 161 -4.91 -5.07 19.21
CA ALA A 161 -5.08 -6.24 20.04
C ALA A 161 -6.55 -6.42 20.46
N LYS A 162 -7.18 -5.37 20.99
CA LYS A 162 -8.59 -5.41 21.42
C LYS A 162 -9.55 -5.59 20.24
N PHE A 163 -9.27 -4.95 19.12
CA PHE A 163 -10.14 -5.04 17.95
C PHE A 163 -10.03 -6.42 17.27
N SER A 164 -8.85 -7.03 17.29
CA SER A 164 -8.62 -8.41 16.82
C SER A 164 -9.40 -9.43 17.65
N ASP A 165 -9.40 -9.29 18.99
CA ASP A 165 -10.26 -10.10 19.87
C ASP A 165 -11.75 -9.93 19.53
N HIS A 166 -12.16 -8.70 19.24
CA HIS A 166 -13.54 -8.43 18.85
C HIS A 166 -13.93 -9.07 17.52
N ILE A 167 -13.04 -9.05 16.53
CA ILE A 167 -13.24 -9.74 15.24
C ILE A 167 -13.45 -11.24 15.49
N LYS A 168 -12.55 -11.86 16.26
CA LYS A 168 -12.66 -13.29 16.61
C LYS A 168 -14.01 -13.59 17.27
N THR A 169 -14.33 -12.93 18.37
CA THR A 169 -15.55 -13.17 19.16
C THR A 169 -16.80 -12.96 18.30
N SER A 170 -16.85 -11.86 17.53
CA SER A 170 -17.99 -11.55 16.65
C SER A 170 -18.17 -12.56 15.54
N THR A 171 -17.08 -13.11 15.01
CA THR A 171 -17.14 -14.13 13.97
C THR A 171 -17.69 -15.45 14.52
N GLU A 172 -17.14 -15.91 15.63
CA GLU A 172 -17.51 -17.20 16.25
C GLU A 172 -18.94 -17.20 16.82
N THR A 173 -19.47 -16.03 17.19
CA THR A 173 -20.86 -15.90 17.66
C THR A 173 -21.89 -15.93 16.51
N ARG A 174 -21.46 -15.64 15.27
CA ARG A 174 -22.32 -15.68 14.08
C ARG A 174 -22.33 -17.05 13.38
N SER A 175 -21.46 -17.97 13.81
CA SER A 175 -21.32 -19.35 13.31
C SER A 175 -22.30 -20.32 14.04
#